data_0b4f6ccd1f4d695dcbec08f10466e672
#
_entry.id   0b4f6ccd1f4d695dcbec08f10466e672
#
_cell.length_a   1.000
_cell.length_b   1.000
_cell.length_c   1.000
_cell.angle_alpha   90.00
_cell.angle_beta   90.00
_cell.angle_gamma   90.00
#
_symmetry.space_group_name_H-M   'P 1'
#
loop_
_entity.id
_entity.type
_entity.pdbx_description
1 polymer ?
#
loop_
_entity_poly.entity_id
_entity_poly.type
_entity_poly.pdbx_seq_one_letter_code
_entity_poly.pdbx_strand_id
1 'polypeptide(L)'
;MRVLVIGSGAREHALLLALRKDPQVDHLVVAPGNAGTAAVAEQHDVDVTSAEAVTGLAKQTGADLVIIGPEVPLVLGVADAAELQQLRGVER
;
A
#
# COMPACT_ATOMS: atom_id res chain seq x y z
N MET A 1 7.19 -10.74 -5.57
CA MET A 1 7.12 -9.65 -4.57
C MET A 1 5.67 -9.24 -4.39
N ARG A 2 5.25 -9.11 -3.16
CA ARG A 2 3.91 -8.61 -2.83
C ARG A 2 3.98 -7.12 -2.56
N VAL A 3 3.12 -6.34 -3.21
CA VAL A 3 3.12 -4.88 -3.10
C VAL A 3 1.79 -4.40 -2.54
N LEU A 4 1.85 -3.58 -1.50
CA LEU A 4 0.68 -2.90 -0.93
C LEU A 4 0.75 -1.42 -1.30
N VAL A 5 -0.31 -0.93 -1.94
CA VAL A 5 -0.44 0.48 -2.31
C VAL A 5 -1.49 1.12 -1.42
N ILE A 6 -1.12 2.19 -0.74
CA ILE A 6 -2.02 2.95 0.13
C ILE A 6 -2.47 4.20 -0.61
N GLY A 7 -3.75 4.30 -0.86
CA GLY A 7 -4.36 5.42 -1.54
C GLY A 7 -5.64 5.03 -2.24
N SER A 8 -6.31 6.00 -2.84
CA SER A 8 -7.63 5.80 -3.45
C SER A 8 -7.85 6.62 -4.73
N GLY A 9 -6.83 7.33 -5.20
CA GLY A 9 -6.95 8.22 -6.33
C GLY A 9 -6.58 7.61 -7.67
N ALA A 10 -6.66 8.41 -8.72
CA ALA A 10 -6.31 8.00 -10.07
C ALA A 10 -4.83 7.64 -10.20
N ARG A 11 -3.95 8.25 -9.41
CA ARG A 11 -2.52 7.93 -9.40
C ARG A 11 -2.27 6.51 -8.94
N GLU A 12 -2.98 6.08 -7.91
CA GLU A 12 -2.85 4.72 -7.39
C GLU A 12 -3.37 3.72 -8.39
N HIS A 13 -4.46 4.05 -9.09
CA HIS A 13 -4.98 3.20 -10.16
C HIS A 13 -3.93 3.04 -11.28
N ALA A 14 -3.35 4.14 -11.73
CA ALA A 14 -2.31 4.10 -12.77
C ALA A 14 -1.08 3.31 -12.32
N LEU A 15 -0.67 3.49 -11.06
CA LEU A 15 0.45 2.77 -10.48
C LEU A 15 0.20 1.26 -10.44
N LEU A 16 -1.00 0.86 -10.02
CA LEU A 16 -1.37 -0.56 -9.98
C LEU A 16 -1.35 -1.18 -11.37
N LEU A 17 -1.82 -0.47 -12.39
CA LEU A 17 -1.77 -0.95 -13.76
C LEU A 17 -0.34 -1.15 -14.24
N ALA A 18 0.57 -0.26 -13.86
CA ALA A 18 1.99 -0.39 -14.18
C ALA A 18 2.63 -1.55 -13.44
N LEU A 19 2.37 -1.68 -12.13
CA LEU A 19 2.92 -2.75 -11.31
C LEU A 19 2.43 -4.13 -11.75
N ARG A 20 1.20 -4.21 -12.21
CA ARG A 20 0.60 -5.46 -12.69
C ARG A 20 1.39 -6.07 -13.85
N LYS A 21 2.07 -5.24 -14.62
CA LYS A 21 2.88 -5.69 -15.77
C LYS A 21 4.30 -6.07 -15.38
N ASP A 22 4.72 -5.79 -14.14
CA ASP A 22 6.07 -6.09 -13.70
C ASP A 22 6.17 -7.57 -13.32
N PRO A 23 7.08 -8.33 -13.96
CA PRO A 23 7.21 -9.76 -13.68
C PRO A 23 7.70 -10.06 -12.26
N GLN A 24 8.25 -9.08 -11.55
CA GLN A 24 8.69 -9.26 -10.16
C GLN A 24 7.53 -9.14 -9.17
N VAL A 25 6.38 -8.61 -9.59
CA VAL A 25 5.21 -8.45 -8.75
C VAL A 25 4.30 -9.66 -8.87
N ASP A 26 4.18 -10.41 -7.79
CA ASP A 26 3.35 -11.63 -7.74
C ASP A 26 1.92 -11.32 -7.30
N HIS A 27 1.75 -10.33 -6.44
CA HIS A 27 0.46 -9.99 -5.85
C HIS A 27 0.38 -8.51 -5.54
N LEU A 28 -0.76 -7.92 -5.85
CA LEU A 28 -1.04 -6.50 -5.60
C LEU A 28 -2.18 -6.37 -4.62
N VAL A 29 -1.99 -5.51 -3.62
CA VAL A 29 -3.02 -5.14 -2.66
C VAL A 29 -3.13 -3.62 -2.63
N VAL A 30 -4.34 -3.11 -2.56
CA VAL A 30 -4.61 -1.67 -2.46
C VAL A 30 -5.55 -1.40 -1.29
N ALA A 31 -5.34 -0.30 -0.59
CA ALA A 31 -6.18 0.12 0.52
C ALA A 31 -6.15 1.64 0.68
N PRO A 32 -7.27 2.32 0.89
CA PRO A 32 -8.63 1.77 0.79
C PRO A 32 -9.06 1.50 -0.65
N GLY A 33 -8.41 2.13 -1.64
CA GLY A 33 -8.74 1.95 -3.04
C GLY A 33 -10.06 2.59 -3.45
N ASN A 34 -10.52 2.24 -4.64
CA ASN A 34 -11.79 2.69 -5.20
C ASN A 34 -12.36 1.60 -6.13
N ALA A 35 -13.50 1.87 -6.76
CA ALA A 35 -14.15 0.87 -7.61
C ALA A 35 -13.25 0.44 -8.79
N GLY A 36 -12.46 1.36 -9.35
CA GLY A 36 -11.52 1.05 -10.42
C GLY A 36 -10.36 0.17 -9.96
N THR A 37 -9.80 0.46 -8.77
CA THR A 37 -8.67 -0.32 -8.25
C THR A 37 -9.09 -1.71 -7.80
N ALA A 38 -10.34 -1.89 -7.38
CA ALA A 38 -10.86 -3.19 -6.99
C ALA A 38 -10.82 -4.21 -8.15
N ALA A 39 -10.89 -3.74 -9.38
CA ALA A 39 -10.82 -4.60 -10.55
C ALA A 39 -9.38 -5.03 -10.88
N VAL A 40 -8.38 -4.39 -10.29
CA VAL A 40 -6.97 -4.58 -10.65
C VAL A 40 -6.17 -5.29 -9.55
N ALA A 41 -6.58 -5.11 -8.29
CA ALA A 41 -5.84 -5.59 -7.13
C ALA A 41 -6.79 -6.05 -6.03
N GLU A 42 -6.27 -6.86 -5.11
CA GLU A 42 -7.00 -7.20 -3.89
C GLU A 42 -7.17 -5.92 -3.06
N GLN A 43 -8.41 -5.64 -2.67
CA GLN A 43 -8.73 -4.38 -1.99
C GLN A 43 -9.13 -4.61 -0.55
N HIS A 44 -8.58 -3.80 0.36
CA HIS A 44 -8.89 -3.82 1.77
C HIS A 44 -9.25 -2.43 2.25
N ASP A 45 -10.04 -2.35 3.32
CA ASP A 45 -10.28 -1.10 4.01
C ASP A 45 -9.13 -0.82 4.97
N VAL A 46 -8.77 0.45 5.09
CA VAL A 46 -7.78 0.90 6.07
C VAL A 46 -8.03 2.36 6.41
N ASP A 47 -7.79 2.73 7.66
CA ASP A 47 -7.76 4.12 8.06
C ASP A 47 -6.39 4.71 7.70
N VAL A 48 -6.34 5.49 6.64
CA VAL A 48 -5.08 6.07 6.14
C VAL A 48 -4.48 7.11 7.09
N THR A 49 -5.23 7.55 8.09
CA THR A 49 -4.71 8.47 9.11
C THR A 49 -4.05 7.73 10.27
N SER A 50 -4.16 6.42 10.30
CA SER A 50 -3.60 5.57 11.35
C SER A 50 -2.39 4.79 10.83
N ALA A 51 -1.20 5.19 11.27
CA ALA A 51 0.03 4.48 10.92
C ALA A 51 -0.01 3.03 11.42
N GLU A 52 -0.62 2.81 12.59
CA GLU A 52 -0.76 1.48 13.17
C GLU A 52 -1.64 0.58 12.29
N ALA A 53 -2.76 1.12 11.78
CA ALA A 53 -3.65 0.35 10.90
C ALA A 53 -2.94 -0.01 9.59
N VAL A 54 -2.19 0.92 9.01
CA VAL A 54 -1.44 0.68 7.77
C VAL A 54 -0.35 -0.37 8.01
N THR A 55 0.39 -0.25 9.09
CA THR A 55 1.43 -1.21 9.45
C THR A 55 0.84 -2.61 9.66
N GLY A 56 -0.29 -2.68 10.38
CA GLY A 56 -0.99 -3.94 10.60
C GLY A 56 -1.44 -4.60 9.32
N LEU A 57 -1.98 -3.82 8.39
CA LEU A 57 -2.40 -4.33 7.09
C LEU A 57 -1.21 -4.83 6.27
N ALA A 58 -0.09 -4.10 6.29
CA ALA A 58 1.12 -4.51 5.59
C ALA A 58 1.64 -5.86 6.11
N LYS A 59 1.61 -6.06 7.41
CA LYS A 59 2.00 -7.33 8.02
C LYS A 59 1.01 -8.45 7.70
N GLN A 60 -0.28 -8.15 7.77
CA GLN A 60 -1.34 -9.13 7.49
C GLN A 60 -1.27 -9.62 6.05
N THR A 61 -1.00 -8.75 5.10
CA THR A 61 -0.93 -9.10 3.68
C THR A 61 0.43 -9.67 3.26
N GLY A 62 1.42 -9.61 4.14
CA GLY A 62 2.78 -10.08 3.83
C GLY A 62 3.48 -9.22 2.80
N ALA A 63 3.22 -7.91 2.80
CA ALA A 63 3.79 -7.01 1.81
C ALA A 63 5.31 -6.93 1.91
N ASP A 64 5.98 -7.06 0.79
CA ASP A 64 7.43 -6.85 0.67
C ASP A 64 7.75 -5.38 0.42
N LEU A 65 6.82 -4.67 -0.20
CA LEU A 65 6.95 -3.25 -0.53
C LEU A 65 5.63 -2.55 -0.23
N VAL A 66 5.71 -1.43 0.46
CA VAL A 66 4.55 -0.58 0.75
C VAL A 66 4.77 0.77 0.07
N ILE A 67 3.84 1.16 -0.80
CA ILE A 67 3.87 2.46 -1.48
C ILE A 67 2.72 3.29 -0.95
N ILE A 68 3.03 4.45 -0.39
CA ILE A 68 2.04 5.36 0.17
C ILE A 68 1.84 6.53 -0.78
N GLY A 69 0.61 6.74 -1.23
CA GLY A 69 0.28 7.84 -2.12
C GLY A 69 0.62 9.21 -1.51
N PRO A 70 1.08 10.16 -2.31
CA PRO A 70 1.51 11.46 -1.78
C PRO A 70 0.39 12.28 -1.16
N GLU A 71 -0.86 12.01 -1.53
CA GLU A 71 -2.03 12.69 -0.98
C GLU A 71 -2.52 12.08 0.34
N VAL A 72 -1.97 10.94 0.75
CA VAL A 72 -2.37 10.26 2.00
C VAL A 72 -1.83 11.05 3.19
N PRO A 73 -2.71 11.47 4.12
CA PRO A 73 -2.31 12.30 5.27
C PRO A 73 -1.71 11.48 6.42
N LEU A 74 -0.92 10.49 6.09
CA LEU A 74 -0.34 9.59 7.09
C LEU A 74 0.90 10.23 7.70
N VAL A 75 0.88 10.34 9.03
CA VAL A 75 2.04 10.80 9.81
C VAL A 75 2.55 9.63 10.63
N LEU A 76 3.78 9.21 10.37
CA LEU A 76 4.40 8.11 11.07
C LEU A 76 5.10 8.62 12.33
N GLY A 77 4.80 7.99 13.47
CA GLY A 77 5.59 8.17 14.68
C GLY A 77 6.92 7.41 14.54
N VAL A 78 7.83 7.66 15.47
CA VAL A 78 9.16 7.04 15.43
C VAL A 78 9.07 5.51 15.45
N ALA A 79 8.25 4.96 16.33
CA ALA A 79 8.08 3.51 16.47
C ALA A 79 7.43 2.91 15.22
N ASP A 80 6.41 3.58 14.68
CA ASP A 80 5.70 3.11 13.49
C ASP A 80 6.61 3.15 12.27
N ALA A 81 7.44 4.19 12.14
CA ALA A 81 8.40 4.28 11.07
C ALA A 81 9.41 3.12 11.14
N ALA A 82 9.88 2.77 12.33
CA ALA A 82 10.78 1.65 12.53
C ALA A 82 10.13 0.32 12.15
N GLU A 83 8.86 0.13 12.50
CA GLU A 83 8.10 -1.07 12.12
C GLU A 83 7.95 -1.20 10.61
N LEU A 84 7.61 -0.12 9.92
CA LEU A 84 7.47 -0.14 8.46
C LEU A 84 8.80 -0.38 7.77
N GLN A 85 9.89 0.15 8.33
CA GLN A 85 11.22 -0.05 7.77
C GLN A 85 11.72 -1.49 7.90
N GLN A 86 11.11 -2.29 8.76
CA GLN A 86 11.41 -3.72 8.83
C GLN A 86 10.82 -4.47 7.65
N LEU A 87 9.84 -3.90 6.97
CA LEU A 87 9.35 -4.39 5.70
C LEU A 87 10.31 -3.91 4.61
N ARG A 88 10.45 -4.68 3.55
CA ARG A 88 11.30 -4.26 2.45
C ARG A 88 10.68 -3.09 1.71
N GLY A 89 11.44 -1.99 1.62
CA GLY A 89 11.08 -0.84 0.81
C GLY A 89 9.74 -0.22 1.19
N VAL A 90 9.78 0.92 1.88
CA VAL A 90 8.61 1.76 2.15
C VAL A 90 8.81 3.07 1.40
N GLU A 91 7.85 3.43 0.54
CA GLU A 91 7.94 4.63 -0.29
C GLU A 91 6.66 5.45 -0.21
N ARG A 92 6.79 6.77 -0.43
CA ARG A 92 5.65 7.68 -0.49
C ARG A 92 5.59 8.34 -1.85
#